data_0907fc5b7819ef41e29b380f8edc9d5a
#
_entry.id   0907fc5b7819ef41e29b380f8edc9d5a
#
_cell.length_a   1.000
_cell.length_b   1.000
_cell.length_c   1.000
_cell.angle_alpha   90.00
_cell.angle_beta   90.00
_cell.angle_gamma   90.00
#
_symmetry.space_group_name_H-M   'P 1'
#
loop_
_entity.id
_entity.type
_entity.pdbx_description
1 polymer ?
#
loop_
_entity_poly.entity_id
_entity_poly.type
_entity_poly.pdbx_seq_one_letter_code
_entity_poly.pdbx_strand_id
1 'polypeptide(L)'
;MFNLDAAVCTDVGKVRNNNEDNYYLCGKYKADTSQNSALLADQRAAASALYSVCDGMGGAEKGELASLIAVQSLQDCTISEFQSKMTQKIMQVNLDICNEIQKNGGVRIGSTLVALCVDNNRAMACNLGDSRVYYLHAGALRQISVDHNEAQSMVNMGLVSKEQARHQKEKHRLTQHLGIFPDEMIIEPYFSEEINLEAGDKFLLCSDGLTDMLDDLEIQQILQKDLPAEQLAKALTDAAVAAGGKDNCTVLVVTVKDAATASAKRPITKRVPLIVGGVAGGIVLVCVALWGSRVQSYNKGLAYIESGSYQQALNTLSKVNYKDSTALCEDLRTYLQAIELQSSADYEGAAALFENLGDFADSSSQLQLCLQAISTADKQSQYDTAAEYMESADYANARKIFLSLRDYEDSAAKADLCTHLQQEAQYNDAVKAEKKNDYEAAYRIYAELGDYLDSTARAEECRYQYAVQLMEQGEYKTARIHFLSLGAYEDSKDKAAECEDLANQATPETAQKEASPKTKSDE
;
A
#
# COMPACT_ATOMS: atom_id res chain seq x y z
N MET A 1 14.72 -7.44 -27.16
CA MET A 1 14.47 -8.40 -26.04
C MET A 1 15.60 -8.17 -25.06
N PHE A 2 15.30 -7.99 -23.78
CA PHE A 2 16.32 -7.80 -22.74
C PHE A 2 16.86 -9.12 -22.24
N ASN A 3 18.02 -9.09 -21.60
CA ASN A 3 18.53 -10.16 -20.76
C ASN A 3 18.42 -9.72 -19.29
N LEU A 4 18.12 -10.66 -18.41
CA LEU A 4 18.09 -10.44 -16.97
C LEU A 4 19.33 -11.07 -16.35
N ASP A 5 20.00 -10.30 -15.50
CA ASP A 5 21.08 -10.74 -14.62
C ASP A 5 20.54 -10.61 -13.19
N ALA A 6 20.20 -11.74 -12.57
CA ALA A 6 19.56 -11.79 -11.28
C ALA A 6 20.40 -12.58 -10.28
N ALA A 7 20.37 -12.16 -9.02
CA ALA A 7 21.02 -12.90 -7.95
C ALA A 7 20.33 -12.66 -6.62
N VAL A 8 20.36 -13.67 -5.77
CA VAL A 8 19.90 -13.60 -4.38
C VAL A 8 21.04 -13.91 -3.44
N CYS A 9 21.13 -13.13 -2.37
CA CYS A 9 21.98 -13.38 -1.20
C CYS A 9 21.10 -13.40 0.04
N THR A 10 21.19 -14.45 0.86
CA THR A 10 20.50 -14.55 2.14
C THR A 10 21.51 -14.86 3.24
N ASP A 11 21.33 -14.27 4.41
CA ASP A 11 22.19 -14.43 5.58
C ASP A 11 21.36 -14.41 6.87
N VAL A 12 21.74 -15.24 7.84
CA VAL A 12 21.06 -15.35 9.13
C VAL A 12 21.18 -14.08 9.99
N GLY A 13 22.15 -13.23 9.69
CA GLY A 13 22.51 -12.09 10.52
C GLY A 13 23.39 -12.48 11.71
N LYS A 14 23.49 -11.58 12.70
CA LYS A 14 24.36 -11.75 13.88
C LYS A 14 23.61 -12.14 15.15
N VAL A 15 22.30 -12.01 15.17
CA VAL A 15 21.47 -12.15 16.38
C VAL A 15 20.58 -13.39 16.33
N ARG A 16 20.06 -13.74 15.15
CA ARG A 16 19.20 -14.91 14.97
C ARG A 16 20.03 -16.20 14.91
N ASN A 17 19.45 -17.31 15.34
CA ASN A 17 20.08 -18.63 15.28
C ASN A 17 19.70 -19.41 14.03
N ASN A 18 18.56 -19.08 13.42
CA ASN A 18 17.99 -19.71 12.25
C ASN A 18 17.62 -18.66 11.21
N ASN A 19 17.73 -19.01 9.94
CA ASN A 19 17.29 -18.16 8.83
C ASN A 19 15.91 -18.60 8.36
N GLU A 20 14.88 -17.84 8.77
CA GLU A 20 13.47 -18.08 8.45
C GLU A 20 13.08 -17.50 7.08
N ASP A 21 13.94 -16.67 6.45
CA ASP A 21 13.73 -16.15 5.12
C ASP A 21 13.85 -17.22 4.05
N ASN A 22 13.12 -17.03 2.96
CA ASN A 22 13.23 -17.83 1.73
C ASN A 22 13.11 -16.95 0.49
N TYR A 23 13.47 -17.48 -0.66
CA TYR A 23 13.44 -16.77 -1.93
C TYR A 23 12.99 -17.70 -3.06
N TYR A 24 12.49 -17.10 -4.13
CA TYR A 24 12.23 -17.78 -5.40
C TYR A 24 13.00 -17.07 -6.51
N LEU A 25 13.98 -17.78 -7.10
CA LEU A 25 14.81 -17.32 -8.20
C LEU A 25 14.54 -18.20 -9.41
N CYS A 26 13.44 -17.93 -10.12
CA CYS A 26 13.04 -18.63 -11.33
C CYS A 26 13.13 -20.17 -11.21
N GLY A 27 12.40 -20.74 -10.24
CA GLY A 27 12.35 -22.18 -9.97
C GLY A 27 13.36 -22.67 -8.93
N LYS A 28 14.28 -21.84 -8.46
CA LYS A 28 15.23 -22.17 -7.38
C LYS A 28 14.80 -21.48 -6.08
N TYR A 29 14.82 -22.21 -4.97
CA TYR A 29 14.50 -21.70 -3.63
C TYR A 29 15.31 -22.48 -2.59
N LYS A 30 15.32 -21.99 -1.34
CA LYS A 30 15.96 -22.66 -0.22
C LYS A 30 15.08 -23.84 0.25
N ALA A 31 15.37 -25.04 -0.22
CA ALA A 31 14.64 -26.27 0.14
C ALA A 31 15.06 -26.83 1.50
N ASP A 32 16.32 -26.63 1.89
CA ASP A 32 16.84 -27.01 3.20
C ASP A 32 16.66 -25.85 4.18
N THR A 33 15.71 -25.99 5.09
CA THR A 33 15.38 -24.97 6.10
C THR A 33 16.50 -24.72 7.10
N SER A 34 17.45 -25.65 7.24
CA SER A 34 18.63 -25.46 8.11
C SER A 34 19.75 -24.61 7.48
N GLN A 35 19.61 -24.24 6.21
CA GLN A 35 20.59 -23.43 5.52
C GLN A 35 20.52 -21.97 5.97
N ASN A 36 21.57 -21.48 6.62
CA ASN A 36 21.63 -20.15 7.20
C ASN A 36 22.11 -19.05 6.23
N SER A 37 22.80 -19.41 5.14
CA SER A 37 23.24 -18.47 4.12
C SER A 37 23.29 -19.11 2.74
N ALA A 38 23.01 -18.32 1.71
CA ALA A 38 23.15 -18.71 0.31
C ALA A 38 23.45 -17.50 -0.57
N LEU A 39 24.20 -17.77 -1.65
CA LEU A 39 24.41 -16.84 -2.75
C LEU A 39 24.19 -17.58 -4.05
N LEU A 40 23.17 -17.20 -4.82
CA LEU A 40 22.81 -17.82 -6.10
C LEU A 40 22.64 -16.74 -7.16
N ALA A 41 23.07 -17.05 -8.37
CA ALA A 41 22.87 -16.19 -9.54
C ALA A 41 22.12 -16.93 -10.65
N ASP A 42 21.44 -16.16 -11.51
CA ASP A 42 20.72 -16.61 -12.67
C ASP A 42 20.82 -15.58 -13.79
N GLN A 43 21.04 -16.05 -15.01
CA GLN A 43 21.06 -15.20 -16.20
C GLN A 43 20.17 -15.82 -17.28
N ARG A 44 19.22 -15.03 -17.76
CA ARG A 44 18.24 -15.49 -18.76
C ARG A 44 17.74 -14.37 -19.66
N ALA A 45 17.12 -14.75 -20.78
CA ALA A 45 16.33 -13.81 -21.57
C ALA A 45 15.06 -13.38 -20.79
N ALA A 46 14.67 -12.13 -20.92
CA ALA A 46 13.47 -11.57 -20.28
C ALA A 46 12.18 -12.01 -21.00
N ALA A 47 11.99 -13.32 -21.18
CA ALA A 47 10.78 -13.85 -21.82
C ALA A 47 9.63 -14.02 -20.82
N SER A 48 9.90 -14.63 -19.68
CA SER A 48 8.99 -14.79 -18.55
C SER A 48 9.85 -15.20 -17.36
N ALA A 49 9.81 -14.43 -16.27
CA ALA A 49 10.60 -14.70 -15.08
C ALA A 49 9.85 -14.24 -13.84
N LEU A 50 9.86 -15.05 -12.79
CA LEU A 50 9.32 -14.71 -11.48
C LEU A 50 10.44 -14.76 -10.44
N TYR A 51 10.47 -13.72 -9.61
CA TYR A 51 11.36 -13.55 -8.47
C TYR A 51 10.53 -13.28 -7.23
N SER A 52 10.93 -13.81 -6.08
CA SER A 52 10.23 -13.56 -4.81
C SER A 52 11.19 -13.63 -3.63
N VAL A 53 10.84 -12.89 -2.56
CA VAL A 53 11.40 -13.01 -1.22
C VAL A 53 10.25 -13.20 -0.25
N CYS A 54 10.40 -14.10 0.70
CA CYS A 54 9.44 -14.44 1.74
C CYS A 54 10.16 -14.44 3.08
N ASP A 55 9.72 -13.59 4.00
CA ASP A 55 10.22 -13.51 5.36
C ASP A 55 9.31 -14.34 6.27
N GLY A 56 9.88 -15.38 6.86
CA GLY A 56 9.16 -16.31 7.70
C GLY A 56 9.08 -15.84 9.14
N MET A 57 7.89 -15.85 9.71
CA MET A 57 7.66 -15.47 11.11
C MET A 57 6.97 -16.58 11.88
N GLY A 58 7.45 -16.86 13.10
CA GLY A 58 6.85 -17.85 13.98
C GLY A 58 7.48 -17.87 15.35
N GLY A 59 6.67 -18.16 16.40
CA GLY A 59 7.19 -18.47 17.73
C GLY A 59 7.81 -19.86 17.76
N ALA A 60 8.99 -20.02 18.39
CA ALA A 60 9.68 -21.29 18.60
C ALA A 60 9.90 -22.16 17.34
N GLU A 61 10.70 -21.65 16.38
CA GLU A 61 11.37 -22.44 15.32
C GLU A 61 10.49 -22.97 14.18
N LYS A 62 9.54 -22.21 13.62
CA LYS A 62 8.74 -22.68 12.48
C LYS A 62 8.46 -21.62 11.40
N GLY A 63 9.02 -20.42 11.48
CA GLY A 63 8.86 -19.40 10.45
C GLY A 63 9.41 -19.85 9.09
N GLU A 64 10.52 -20.59 9.09
CA GLU A 64 11.14 -21.18 7.92
C GLU A 64 10.23 -22.15 7.15
N LEU A 65 9.27 -22.78 7.84
CA LEU A 65 8.28 -23.65 7.20
C LEU A 65 7.24 -22.82 6.44
N ALA A 66 6.80 -21.71 7.01
CA ALA A 66 5.82 -20.83 6.35
C ALA A 66 6.41 -20.20 5.08
N SER A 67 7.63 -19.66 5.14
CA SER A 67 8.33 -19.12 3.98
C SER A 67 8.64 -20.17 2.92
N LEU A 68 8.94 -21.43 3.33
CA LEU A 68 9.13 -22.54 2.41
C LEU A 68 7.83 -22.91 1.68
N ILE A 69 6.70 -23.03 2.40
CA ILE A 69 5.39 -23.30 1.79
C ILE A 69 5.06 -22.19 0.77
N ALA A 70 5.35 -20.93 1.10
CA ALA A 70 5.12 -19.80 0.21
C ALA A 70 5.88 -19.94 -1.11
N VAL A 71 7.19 -20.17 -1.08
CA VAL A 71 8.01 -20.22 -2.30
C VAL A 71 7.80 -21.48 -3.13
N GLN A 72 7.47 -22.63 -2.51
CA GLN A 72 7.24 -23.89 -3.21
C GLN A 72 6.05 -23.86 -4.17
N SER A 73 5.07 -23.02 -3.92
CA SER A 73 3.87 -22.90 -4.76
C SER A 73 4.05 -21.93 -5.92
N LEU A 74 5.16 -21.17 -5.98
CA LEU A 74 5.41 -20.19 -7.02
C LEU A 74 5.80 -20.84 -8.34
N GLN A 75 5.39 -20.23 -9.45
CA GLN A 75 5.71 -20.64 -10.82
C GLN A 75 5.79 -19.39 -11.70
N ASP A 76 6.66 -19.43 -12.72
CA ASP A 76 6.75 -18.38 -13.71
C ASP A 76 5.40 -18.17 -14.42
N CYS A 77 5.03 -16.92 -14.66
CA CYS A 77 3.80 -16.54 -15.33
C CYS A 77 4.00 -15.30 -16.19
N THR A 78 3.08 -15.04 -17.11
CA THR A 78 3.07 -13.82 -17.92
C THR A 78 2.46 -12.66 -17.12
N ILE A 79 2.78 -11.42 -17.47
CA ILE A 79 2.21 -10.23 -16.82
C ILE A 79 0.69 -10.19 -16.93
N SER A 80 0.12 -10.57 -18.07
CA SER A 80 -1.33 -10.59 -18.27
C SER A 80 -2.07 -11.52 -17.31
N GLU A 81 -1.41 -12.52 -16.77
CA GLU A 81 -1.97 -13.49 -15.81
C GLU A 81 -1.49 -13.26 -14.38
N PHE A 82 -0.48 -12.38 -14.18
CA PHE A 82 0.24 -12.26 -12.91
C PHE A 82 -0.70 -11.92 -11.76
N GLN A 83 -1.51 -10.88 -11.89
CA GLN A 83 -2.40 -10.46 -10.81
C GLN A 83 -3.41 -11.55 -10.42
N SER A 84 -4.08 -12.17 -11.39
CA SER A 84 -5.09 -13.19 -11.11
C SER A 84 -4.47 -14.48 -10.55
N LYS A 85 -3.37 -14.95 -11.16
CA LYS A 85 -2.68 -16.17 -10.71
C LYS A 85 -2.02 -15.98 -9.35
N MET A 86 -1.39 -14.80 -9.10
CA MET A 86 -0.74 -14.52 -7.84
C MET A 86 -1.75 -14.39 -6.71
N THR A 87 -2.89 -13.71 -6.93
CA THR A 87 -3.97 -13.66 -5.94
C THR A 87 -4.46 -15.05 -5.57
N GLN A 88 -4.75 -15.92 -6.56
CA GLN A 88 -5.16 -17.30 -6.31
C GLN A 88 -4.10 -18.10 -5.54
N LYS A 89 -2.81 -17.94 -5.92
CA LYS A 89 -1.70 -18.59 -5.22
C LYS A 89 -1.57 -18.13 -3.78
N ILE A 90 -1.60 -16.85 -3.53
CA ILE A 90 -1.53 -16.27 -2.18
C ILE A 90 -2.67 -16.81 -1.30
N MET A 91 -3.91 -16.88 -1.83
CA MET A 91 -5.04 -17.45 -1.09
C MET A 91 -4.84 -18.92 -0.78
N GLN A 92 -4.35 -19.72 -1.77
CA GLN A 92 -4.10 -21.14 -1.56
C GLN A 92 -2.97 -21.36 -0.55
N VAL A 93 -1.85 -20.65 -0.68
CA VAL A 93 -0.72 -20.70 0.25
C VAL A 93 -1.14 -20.32 1.67
N ASN A 94 -1.98 -19.29 1.80
CA ASN A 94 -2.52 -18.89 3.09
C ASN A 94 -3.31 -20.03 3.75
N LEU A 95 -4.16 -20.71 2.99
CA LEU A 95 -4.90 -21.89 3.48
C LEU A 95 -3.96 -23.04 3.87
N ASP A 96 -2.91 -23.28 3.09
CA ASP A 96 -1.94 -24.34 3.36
C ASP A 96 -1.17 -24.06 4.67
N ILE A 97 -0.76 -22.81 4.90
CA ILE A 97 -0.15 -22.39 6.17
C ILE A 97 -1.14 -22.48 7.33
N CYS A 98 -2.39 -22.04 7.16
CA CYS A 98 -3.43 -22.18 8.19
C CYS A 98 -3.69 -23.67 8.55
N ASN A 99 -3.71 -24.55 7.56
CA ASN A 99 -3.82 -25.99 7.79
C ASN A 99 -2.61 -26.54 8.57
N GLU A 100 -1.41 -26.02 8.29
CA GLU A 100 -0.21 -26.42 9.02
C GLU A 100 -0.23 -25.91 10.48
N ILE A 101 -0.73 -24.70 10.73
CA ILE A 101 -0.98 -24.18 12.08
C ILE A 101 -1.91 -25.12 12.85
N GLN A 102 -3.02 -25.55 12.24
CA GLN A 102 -3.98 -26.47 12.88
C GLN A 102 -3.37 -27.84 13.20
N LYS A 103 -2.58 -28.43 12.26
CA LYS A 103 -1.89 -29.71 12.48
C LYS A 103 -0.86 -29.64 13.61
N ASN A 104 -0.23 -28.49 13.79
CA ASN A 104 0.78 -28.25 14.82
C ASN A 104 0.21 -27.70 16.15
N GLY A 105 -1.04 -28.00 16.45
CA GLY A 105 -1.66 -27.65 17.74
C GLY A 105 -1.95 -26.15 17.91
N GLY A 106 -2.10 -25.40 16.82
CA GLY A 106 -2.45 -23.98 16.84
C GLY A 106 -1.25 -23.03 17.02
N VAL A 107 -0.02 -23.53 16.92
CA VAL A 107 1.18 -22.67 16.94
C VAL A 107 1.18 -21.78 15.71
N ARG A 108 1.08 -20.47 15.92
CA ARG A 108 1.02 -19.47 14.85
C ARG A 108 2.34 -19.38 14.12
N ILE A 109 2.29 -19.57 12.82
CA ILE A 109 3.36 -19.31 11.85
C ILE A 109 2.79 -18.48 10.71
N GLY A 110 3.65 -17.71 10.06
CA GLY A 110 3.25 -16.88 8.93
C GLY A 110 4.44 -16.55 8.03
N SER A 111 4.18 -15.85 6.96
CA SER A 111 5.22 -15.33 6.09
C SER A 111 4.77 -14.08 5.38
N THR A 112 5.69 -13.17 5.10
CA THR A 112 5.50 -12.15 4.07
C THR A 112 5.63 -12.79 2.69
N LEU A 113 5.28 -12.05 1.66
CA LEU A 113 5.58 -12.39 0.28
C LEU A 113 5.74 -11.12 -0.54
N VAL A 114 6.90 -10.92 -1.16
CA VAL A 114 7.06 -9.98 -2.27
C VAL A 114 7.45 -10.74 -3.52
N ALA A 115 6.89 -10.35 -4.66
CA ALA A 115 7.16 -10.98 -5.94
C ALA A 115 7.30 -9.94 -7.05
N LEU A 116 8.17 -10.24 -8.03
CA LEU A 116 8.37 -9.48 -9.25
C LEU A 116 8.21 -10.40 -10.44
N CYS A 117 7.21 -10.15 -11.26
CA CYS A 117 7.06 -10.77 -12.57
C CYS A 117 7.71 -9.89 -13.63
N VAL A 118 8.58 -10.49 -14.46
CA VAL A 118 9.14 -9.85 -15.64
C VAL A 118 8.72 -10.64 -16.86
N ASP A 119 8.13 -9.99 -17.85
CA ASP A 119 7.66 -10.59 -19.09
C ASP A 119 8.01 -9.70 -20.28
N ASN A 120 8.98 -10.15 -21.08
CA ASN A 120 9.52 -9.42 -22.23
C ASN A 120 10.15 -8.08 -21.88
N ASN A 121 9.40 -6.99 -22.06
CA ASN A 121 9.84 -5.62 -21.78
C ASN A 121 9.02 -4.95 -20.66
N ARG A 122 8.31 -5.73 -19.86
CA ARG A 122 7.44 -5.23 -18.80
C ARG A 122 7.72 -5.93 -17.49
N ALA A 123 7.45 -5.25 -16.38
CA ALA A 123 7.51 -5.81 -15.04
C ALA A 123 6.31 -5.36 -14.20
N MET A 124 5.92 -6.17 -13.23
CA MET A 124 4.91 -5.86 -12.23
C MET A 124 5.29 -6.51 -10.91
N ALA A 125 5.12 -5.79 -9.81
CA ALA A 125 5.39 -6.29 -8.46
C ALA A 125 4.10 -6.59 -7.71
N CYS A 126 4.21 -7.53 -6.75
CA CYS A 126 3.17 -7.85 -5.78
C CYS A 126 3.78 -7.91 -4.39
N ASN A 127 3.05 -7.49 -3.34
CA ASN A 127 3.46 -7.75 -1.97
C ASN A 127 2.29 -8.04 -1.03
N LEU A 128 2.59 -8.83 0.00
CA LEU A 128 1.79 -9.08 1.19
C LEU A 128 2.76 -9.11 2.38
N GLY A 129 2.64 -8.16 3.31
CA GLY A 129 3.58 -7.96 4.41
C GLY A 129 4.42 -6.70 4.24
N ASP A 130 5.57 -6.63 4.90
CA ASP A 130 6.50 -5.48 4.93
C ASP A 130 7.86 -5.74 4.28
N SER A 131 8.05 -6.91 3.68
CA SER A 131 9.11 -7.11 2.69
C SER A 131 8.88 -6.21 1.48
N ARG A 132 9.94 -5.70 0.85
CA ARG A 132 9.82 -4.61 -0.12
C ARG A 132 10.33 -4.95 -1.50
N VAL A 133 9.75 -4.28 -2.49
CA VAL A 133 10.28 -4.20 -3.86
C VAL A 133 10.62 -2.76 -4.18
N TYR A 134 11.87 -2.56 -4.58
CA TYR A 134 12.38 -1.28 -5.07
C TYR A 134 12.69 -1.34 -6.55
N TYR A 135 12.55 -0.23 -7.22
CA TYR A 135 12.89 -0.03 -8.62
C TYR A 135 13.89 1.11 -8.76
N LEU A 136 15.05 0.82 -9.32
CA LEU A 136 16.08 1.80 -9.67
C LEU A 136 16.02 2.05 -11.18
N HIS A 137 15.60 3.23 -11.56
CA HIS A 137 15.54 3.71 -12.94
C HIS A 137 16.26 5.04 -13.08
N ALA A 138 17.09 5.21 -14.09
CA ALA A 138 17.84 6.44 -14.36
C ALA A 138 18.59 7.01 -13.13
N GLY A 139 19.01 6.15 -12.21
CA GLY A 139 19.72 6.54 -10.99
C GLY A 139 18.83 6.86 -9.80
N ALA A 140 17.51 6.93 -9.95
CA ALA A 140 16.56 7.16 -8.86
C ALA A 140 16.00 5.84 -8.33
N LEU A 141 16.05 5.65 -7.01
CA LEU A 141 15.46 4.51 -6.31
C LEU A 141 14.07 4.87 -5.80
N ARG A 142 13.07 4.03 -6.09
CA ARG A 142 11.73 4.16 -5.52
C ARG A 142 11.23 2.82 -5.01
N GLN A 143 10.57 2.81 -3.87
CA GLN A 143 9.79 1.67 -3.40
C GLN A 143 8.53 1.57 -4.26
N ILE A 144 8.27 0.40 -4.86
CA ILE A 144 7.09 0.12 -5.68
C ILE A 144 6.11 -0.85 -5.01
N SER A 145 6.46 -1.39 -3.85
CA SER A 145 5.56 -2.10 -2.93
C SER A 145 4.97 -1.15 -1.88
N VAL A 146 3.90 -1.57 -1.20
CA VAL A 146 3.32 -0.85 -0.07
C VAL A 146 3.32 -1.76 1.14
N ASP A 147 4.00 -1.35 2.21
CA ASP A 147 4.12 -2.17 3.42
C ASP A 147 2.76 -2.39 4.08
N HIS A 148 2.50 -3.61 4.51
CA HIS A 148 1.31 -3.96 5.28
C HIS A 148 1.64 -4.05 6.78
N ASN A 149 1.92 -2.91 7.40
CA ASN A 149 2.18 -2.80 8.83
C ASN A 149 1.48 -1.58 9.44
N GLU A 150 1.42 -1.52 10.77
CA GLU A 150 0.75 -0.42 11.47
C GLU A 150 1.41 0.94 11.18
N ALA A 151 2.74 0.99 11.04
CA ALA A 151 3.45 2.24 10.74
C ALA A 151 3.06 2.79 9.35
N GLN A 152 2.95 1.94 8.33
CA GLN A 152 2.46 2.35 7.00
C GLN A 152 0.98 2.77 7.06
N SER A 153 0.18 2.07 7.86
CA SER A 153 -1.21 2.50 8.11
C SER A 153 -1.25 3.91 8.71
N MET A 154 -0.36 4.23 9.65
CA MET A 154 -0.22 5.59 10.21
C MET A 154 0.25 6.61 9.16
N VAL A 155 1.11 6.23 8.22
CA VAL A 155 1.49 7.08 7.08
C VAL A 155 0.31 7.32 6.16
N ASN A 156 -0.40 6.25 5.76
CA ASN A 156 -1.59 6.35 4.89
C ASN A 156 -2.70 7.19 5.54
N MET A 157 -2.73 7.17 6.85
CA MET A 157 -3.62 8.00 7.66
C MET A 157 -3.09 9.43 7.87
N GLY A 158 -1.89 9.80 7.41
CA GLY A 158 -1.28 11.12 7.62
C GLY A 158 -0.86 11.40 9.06
N LEU A 159 -0.83 10.41 9.94
CA LEU A 159 -0.46 10.56 11.36
C LEU A 159 1.05 10.76 11.54
N VAL A 160 1.84 10.20 10.66
CA VAL A 160 3.30 10.31 10.66
C VAL A 160 3.81 10.41 9.22
N SER A 161 4.95 11.08 9.02
CA SER A 161 5.64 11.04 7.73
C SER A 161 6.28 9.66 7.50
N LYS A 162 6.63 9.33 6.24
CA LYS A 162 7.40 8.10 5.91
C LYS A 162 8.69 8.00 6.72
N GLU A 163 9.39 9.13 6.89
CA GLU A 163 10.61 9.22 7.68
C GLU A 163 10.35 8.88 9.16
N GLN A 164 9.30 9.44 9.74
CA GLN A 164 8.91 9.15 11.12
C GLN A 164 8.48 7.69 11.30
N ALA A 165 7.78 7.12 10.33
CA ALA A 165 7.32 5.74 10.36
C ALA A 165 8.48 4.73 10.46
N ARG A 166 9.64 5.01 9.84
CA ARG A 166 10.84 4.17 9.90
C ARG A 166 11.35 3.95 11.33
N HIS A 167 11.12 4.91 12.23
CA HIS A 167 11.57 4.86 13.63
C HIS A 167 10.47 4.45 14.61
N GLN A 168 9.26 4.17 14.13
CA GLN A 168 8.16 3.69 14.97
C GLN A 168 8.35 2.20 15.31
N LYS A 169 7.97 1.83 16.54
CA LYS A 169 7.96 0.41 16.95
C LYS A 169 6.87 -0.39 16.21
N GLU A 170 5.86 0.28 15.79
CA GLU A 170 4.67 -0.22 15.08
C GLU A 170 5.01 -0.74 13.67
N LYS A 171 6.19 -0.42 13.10
CA LYS A 171 6.63 -0.95 11.81
C LYS A 171 6.78 -2.48 11.78
N HIS A 172 7.05 -3.10 12.92
CA HIS A 172 7.17 -4.55 13.05
C HIS A 172 5.82 -5.26 13.32
N ARG A 173 4.71 -4.51 13.36
CA ARG A 173 3.38 -5.08 13.51
C ARG A 173 2.69 -5.18 12.17
N LEU A 174 2.72 -6.38 11.60
CA LEU A 174 2.06 -6.63 10.33
C LEU A 174 0.55 -6.55 10.45
N THR A 175 -0.06 -5.88 9.50
CA THR A 175 -1.52 -5.82 9.34
C THR A 175 -2.02 -6.90 8.38
N GLN A 176 -1.17 -7.36 7.44
CA GLN A 176 -1.47 -8.47 6.54
C GLN A 176 -0.23 -9.33 6.29
N HIS A 177 -0.40 -10.63 6.28
CA HIS A 177 0.62 -11.63 6.00
C HIS A 177 -0.02 -12.99 5.68
N LEU A 178 0.74 -13.95 5.21
CA LEU A 178 0.30 -15.34 5.08
C LEU A 178 0.20 -16.00 6.47
N GLY A 179 -0.80 -16.84 6.68
CA GLY A 179 -1.08 -17.52 7.95
C GLY A 179 -2.18 -16.85 8.79
N ILE A 180 -2.90 -15.88 8.22
CA ILE A 180 -4.13 -15.31 8.81
C ILE A 180 -5.31 -16.19 8.41
N PHE A 181 -6.10 -16.62 9.41
CA PHE A 181 -7.29 -17.43 9.14
C PHE A 181 -8.36 -16.61 8.41
N PRO A 182 -9.06 -17.20 7.41
CA PRO A 182 -10.07 -16.49 6.63
C PRO A 182 -11.25 -15.94 7.43
N ASP A 183 -11.53 -16.50 8.62
CA ASP A 183 -12.54 -16.02 9.56
C ASP A 183 -12.04 -14.85 10.44
N GLU A 184 -10.74 -14.62 10.52
CA GLU A 184 -10.15 -13.48 11.22
C GLU A 184 -10.06 -12.25 10.29
N MET A 185 -9.57 -12.43 9.06
CA MET A 185 -9.42 -11.35 8.08
C MET A 185 -9.25 -11.91 6.66
N ILE A 186 -9.79 -11.19 5.70
CA ILE A 186 -9.49 -11.43 4.28
C ILE A 186 -8.16 -10.73 3.95
N ILE A 187 -7.19 -11.50 3.44
CA ILE A 187 -5.90 -10.94 3.00
C ILE A 187 -6.03 -10.35 1.60
N GLU A 188 -5.44 -9.18 1.39
CA GLU A 188 -5.49 -8.43 0.15
C GLU A 188 -4.08 -8.05 -0.30
N PRO A 189 -3.47 -8.79 -1.25
CA PRO A 189 -2.15 -8.45 -1.76
C PRO A 189 -2.19 -7.15 -2.57
N TYR A 190 -1.18 -6.32 -2.40
CA TYR A 190 -0.97 -5.14 -3.22
C TYR A 190 -0.28 -5.52 -4.54
N PHE A 191 -0.65 -4.86 -5.64
CA PHE A 191 0.01 -4.95 -6.95
C PHE A 191 0.44 -3.56 -7.41
N SER A 192 1.68 -3.46 -7.91
CA SER A 192 2.17 -2.23 -8.52
C SER A 192 1.52 -2.00 -9.88
N GLU A 193 1.68 -0.81 -10.42
CA GLU A 193 1.47 -0.56 -11.84
C GLU A 193 2.44 -1.38 -12.69
N GLU A 194 2.09 -1.56 -13.95
CA GLU A 194 2.94 -2.19 -14.96
C GLU A 194 4.06 -1.24 -15.37
N ILE A 195 5.30 -1.69 -15.31
CA ILE A 195 6.50 -0.90 -15.59
C ILE A 195 7.08 -1.35 -16.93
N ASN A 196 7.30 -0.41 -17.85
CA ASN A 196 8.06 -0.65 -19.06
C ASN A 196 9.56 -0.65 -18.73
N LEU A 197 10.26 -1.72 -19.14
CA LEU A 197 11.66 -1.90 -18.82
C LEU A 197 12.58 -1.15 -19.79
N GLU A 198 13.67 -0.63 -19.25
CA GLU A 198 14.78 -0.09 -20.00
C GLU A 198 16.10 -0.80 -19.62
N ALA A 199 17.08 -0.74 -20.54
CA ALA A 199 18.40 -1.29 -20.25
C ALA A 199 19.09 -0.45 -19.14
N GLY A 200 19.58 -1.15 -18.12
CA GLY A 200 20.18 -0.51 -16.95
C GLY A 200 19.25 -0.44 -15.74
N ASP A 201 17.96 -0.69 -15.93
CA ASP A 201 17.01 -0.81 -14.83
C ASP A 201 17.42 -1.89 -13.86
N LYS A 202 17.16 -1.66 -12.58
CA LYS A 202 17.39 -2.66 -11.53
C LYS A 202 16.19 -2.74 -10.59
N PHE A 203 15.87 -3.95 -10.20
CA PHE A 203 14.90 -4.22 -9.13
C PHE A 203 15.61 -4.84 -7.95
N LEU A 204 15.14 -4.49 -6.77
CA LEU A 204 15.58 -5.08 -5.51
C LEU A 204 14.35 -5.60 -4.77
N LEU A 205 14.34 -6.88 -4.44
CA LEU A 205 13.40 -7.49 -3.51
C LEU A 205 14.16 -7.80 -2.23
N CYS A 206 13.61 -7.47 -1.06
CA CYS A 206 14.29 -7.72 0.20
C CYS A 206 13.32 -7.97 1.35
N SER A 207 13.77 -8.73 2.35
CA SER A 207 13.16 -8.77 3.68
C SER A 207 13.47 -7.50 4.47
N ASP A 208 12.80 -7.31 5.61
CA ASP A 208 12.99 -6.15 6.49
C ASP A 208 14.39 -6.07 7.11
N GLY A 209 15.09 -7.21 7.22
CA GLY A 209 16.49 -7.25 7.70
C GLY A 209 17.48 -6.41 6.88
N LEU A 210 17.14 -6.05 5.63
CA LEU A 210 17.90 -5.06 4.88
C LEU A 210 17.49 -3.64 5.28
N THR A 211 16.20 -3.33 5.22
CA THR A 211 15.65 -1.96 5.37
C THR A 211 15.62 -1.48 6.82
N ASP A 212 15.76 -2.38 7.77
CA ASP A 212 15.97 -2.06 9.17
C ASP A 212 17.40 -1.61 9.48
N MET A 213 18.34 -2.04 8.65
CA MET A 213 19.76 -1.75 8.83
C MET A 213 20.28 -0.64 7.93
N LEU A 214 19.76 -0.50 6.71
CA LEU A 214 20.18 0.48 5.72
C LEU A 214 19.02 1.42 5.35
N ASP A 215 19.33 2.69 5.14
CA ASP A 215 18.35 3.63 4.58
C ASP A 215 18.29 3.56 3.04
N ASP A 216 17.27 4.20 2.45
CA ASP A 216 17.05 4.15 1.00
C ASP A 216 18.22 4.79 0.23
N LEU A 217 18.92 5.78 0.80
CA LEU A 217 20.09 6.40 0.17
C LEU A 217 21.30 5.46 0.16
N GLU A 218 21.54 4.73 1.26
CA GLU A 218 22.59 3.73 1.34
C GLU A 218 22.32 2.56 0.36
N ILE A 219 21.08 2.10 0.29
CA ILE A 219 20.64 1.08 -0.68
C ILE A 219 20.85 1.59 -2.12
N GLN A 220 20.43 2.80 -2.42
CA GLN A 220 20.60 3.43 -3.73
C GLN A 220 22.08 3.53 -4.13
N GLN A 221 22.95 4.01 -3.24
CA GLN A 221 24.39 4.14 -3.50
C GLN A 221 25.05 2.81 -3.86
N ILE A 222 24.57 1.70 -3.27
CA ILE A 222 25.08 0.37 -3.60
C ILE A 222 24.53 -0.10 -4.93
N LEU A 223 23.23 0.05 -5.17
CA LEU A 223 22.56 -0.39 -6.41
C LEU A 223 23.01 0.38 -7.64
N GLN A 224 23.39 1.66 -7.50
CA GLN A 224 23.90 2.49 -8.63
C GLN A 224 25.25 2.00 -9.18
N LYS A 225 26.01 1.18 -8.43
CA LYS A 225 27.29 0.68 -8.90
C LYS A 225 27.11 -0.22 -10.13
N ASP A 226 28.02 -0.07 -11.11
CA ASP A 226 28.06 -0.92 -12.30
C ASP A 226 28.74 -2.26 -11.97
N LEU A 227 28.00 -3.11 -11.26
CA LEU A 227 28.42 -4.43 -10.82
C LEU A 227 27.39 -5.48 -11.26
N PRO A 228 27.80 -6.75 -11.41
CA PRO A 228 26.87 -7.88 -11.60
C PRO A 228 25.88 -7.98 -10.43
N ALA A 229 24.66 -8.49 -10.71
CA ALA A 229 23.63 -8.66 -9.70
C ALA A 229 24.10 -9.44 -8.46
N GLU A 230 24.94 -10.47 -8.68
CA GLU A 230 25.54 -11.27 -7.60
C GLU A 230 26.38 -10.42 -6.62
N GLN A 231 27.20 -9.51 -7.16
CA GLN A 231 28.02 -8.63 -6.33
C GLN A 231 27.18 -7.54 -5.64
N LEU A 232 26.13 -7.05 -6.28
CA LEU A 232 25.20 -6.08 -5.69
C LEU A 232 24.40 -6.72 -4.54
N ALA A 233 23.82 -7.91 -4.76
CA ALA A 233 23.08 -8.62 -3.71
C ALA A 233 23.98 -8.91 -2.50
N LYS A 234 25.19 -9.41 -2.74
CA LYS A 234 26.16 -9.66 -1.68
C LYS A 234 26.55 -8.35 -0.94
N ALA A 235 26.83 -7.28 -1.67
CA ALA A 235 27.24 -6.01 -1.06
C ALA A 235 26.15 -5.39 -0.17
N LEU A 236 24.87 -5.50 -0.57
CA LEU A 236 23.75 -5.07 0.25
C LEU A 236 23.59 -5.90 1.52
N THR A 237 23.64 -7.24 1.39
CA THR A 237 23.55 -8.15 2.53
C THR A 237 24.73 -7.94 3.50
N ASP A 238 25.97 -7.87 2.99
CA ASP A 238 27.16 -7.62 3.81
C ASP A 238 27.06 -6.27 4.55
N ALA A 239 26.53 -5.22 3.90
CA ALA A 239 26.34 -3.90 4.51
C ALA A 239 25.30 -3.95 5.63
N ALA A 240 24.15 -4.62 5.44
CA ALA A 240 23.14 -4.80 6.47
C ALA A 240 23.67 -5.59 7.68
N VAL A 241 24.40 -6.67 7.42
CA VAL A 241 25.07 -7.46 8.48
C VAL A 241 26.11 -6.62 9.20
N ALA A 242 26.90 -5.80 8.49
CA ALA A 242 27.89 -4.90 9.09
C ALA A 242 27.22 -3.84 9.98
N ALA A 243 26.10 -3.26 9.55
CA ALA A 243 25.32 -2.23 10.26
C ALA A 243 24.61 -2.75 11.52
N GLY A 244 24.57 -4.06 11.73
CA GLY A 244 24.00 -4.64 12.95
C GLY A 244 23.59 -6.10 12.79
N GLY A 245 23.02 -6.46 11.63
CA GLY A 245 22.58 -7.83 11.34
C GLY A 245 21.60 -8.36 12.40
N LYS A 246 20.61 -7.56 12.78
CA LYS A 246 19.69 -7.89 13.88
C LYS A 246 18.72 -8.97 13.51
N ASP A 247 18.38 -9.09 12.22
CA ASP A 247 17.47 -10.07 11.67
C ASP A 247 18.09 -10.85 10.51
N ASN A 248 17.37 -11.86 10.01
CA ASN A 248 17.65 -12.51 8.75
C ASN A 248 17.59 -11.47 7.63
N CYS A 249 18.50 -11.52 6.68
CA CYS A 249 18.60 -10.54 5.60
C CYS A 249 18.65 -11.25 4.26
N THR A 250 17.59 -11.12 3.49
CA THR A 250 17.50 -11.68 2.13
C THR A 250 17.34 -10.57 1.12
N VAL A 251 18.24 -10.58 0.14
CA VAL A 251 18.36 -9.56 -0.91
C VAL A 251 18.38 -10.24 -2.26
N LEU A 252 17.44 -9.93 -3.14
CA LEU A 252 17.38 -10.38 -4.51
C LEU A 252 17.45 -9.18 -5.46
N VAL A 253 18.49 -9.12 -6.27
CA VAL A 253 18.70 -8.06 -7.28
C VAL A 253 18.44 -8.60 -8.67
N VAL A 254 17.70 -7.86 -9.48
CA VAL A 254 17.47 -8.16 -10.92
C VAL A 254 17.93 -6.95 -11.71
N THR A 255 18.88 -7.13 -12.63
CA THR A 255 19.39 -6.07 -13.52
C THR A 255 18.94 -6.37 -14.96
N VAL A 256 18.34 -5.38 -15.61
CA VAL A 256 17.91 -5.44 -17.01
C VAL A 256 19.09 -5.05 -17.90
N LYS A 257 19.50 -5.94 -18.79
CA LYS A 257 20.62 -5.74 -19.72
C LYS A 257 20.14 -5.80 -21.17
N ASP A 258 20.75 -5.01 -22.03
CA ASP A 258 20.54 -5.20 -23.47
C ASP A 258 20.87 -6.64 -23.90
N ALA A 259 20.08 -7.20 -24.80
CA ALA A 259 20.46 -8.43 -25.48
C ALA A 259 21.77 -8.16 -26.23
N ALA A 260 22.85 -8.77 -25.79
CA ALA A 260 24.15 -8.58 -26.40
C ALA A 260 24.06 -8.90 -27.89
N THR A 261 24.09 -7.86 -28.73
CA THR A 261 24.53 -8.04 -30.11
C THR A 261 25.96 -8.54 -30.02
N ALA A 262 26.19 -9.77 -30.44
CA ALA A 262 27.52 -10.36 -30.52
C ALA A 262 28.39 -9.53 -31.47
N SER A 263 29.02 -8.49 -30.92
CA SER A 263 29.98 -7.65 -31.61
C SER A 263 31.35 -8.26 -31.39
N ALA A 264 31.78 -9.03 -32.39
CA ALA A 264 33.15 -9.51 -32.49
C ALA A 264 34.11 -8.30 -32.39
N LYS A 265 34.95 -8.30 -31.37
CA LYS A 265 36.09 -7.38 -31.27
C LYS A 265 37.01 -7.64 -32.47
N ARG A 266 36.96 -6.74 -33.47
CA ARG A 266 38.01 -6.67 -34.50
C ARG A 266 39.18 -5.87 -33.94
N PRO A 267 40.42 -6.34 -34.08
CA PRO A 267 41.60 -5.61 -33.63
C PRO A 267 41.84 -4.42 -34.59
N ILE A 268 41.96 -3.24 -34.03
CA ILE A 268 42.34 -2.02 -34.77
C ILE A 268 43.84 -2.08 -35.03
N THR A 269 44.23 -2.43 -36.24
CA THR A 269 45.57 -2.22 -36.74
C THR A 269 45.75 -0.75 -37.12
N LYS A 270 46.60 -0.08 -36.38
CA LYS A 270 47.10 1.26 -36.72
C LYS A 270 47.83 1.22 -38.06
N ARG A 271 47.33 1.91 -39.07
CA ARG A 271 48.14 2.35 -40.20
C ARG A 271 48.00 3.86 -40.28
N VAL A 272 49.10 4.52 -40.02
CA VAL A 272 49.37 5.92 -40.36
C VAL A 272 49.73 6.03 -41.82
N PRO A 273 49.23 6.97 -42.57
CA PRO A 273 50.00 7.60 -43.64
C PRO A 273 50.27 9.06 -43.32
N LEU A 274 51.53 9.35 -43.47
CA LEU A 274 52.14 10.66 -43.47
C LEU A 274 51.96 11.30 -44.85
N ILE A 275 51.83 12.66 -44.85
CA ILE A 275 52.15 13.61 -45.94
C ILE A 275 50.95 14.01 -46.82
N VAL A 276 50.59 15.28 -46.93
CA VAL A 276 51.23 16.35 -47.73
C VAL A 276 50.69 17.70 -47.24
N GLY A 277 51.59 18.62 -47.05
CA GLY A 277 51.35 19.92 -46.50
C GLY A 277 50.97 20.99 -47.55
N GLY A 278 50.53 22.10 -47.03
CA GLY A 278 50.79 23.37 -47.65
C GLY A 278 49.60 24.25 -48.05
N VAL A 279 48.32 23.86 -47.82
CA VAL A 279 47.17 24.78 -47.98
C VAL A 279 46.13 24.64 -46.87
N ALA A 280 46.25 23.58 -46.08
CA ALA A 280 45.30 23.24 -45.00
C ALA A 280 45.50 24.01 -43.68
N GLY A 281 46.62 24.69 -43.48
CA GLY A 281 46.94 25.33 -42.19
C GLY A 281 46.01 26.49 -41.81
N GLY A 282 45.52 27.23 -42.77
CA GLY A 282 44.60 28.37 -42.55
C GLY A 282 43.17 27.88 -42.23
N ILE A 283 42.72 26.86 -42.95
CA ILE A 283 41.37 26.30 -42.75
C ILE A 283 41.29 25.54 -41.42
N VAL A 284 42.35 24.82 -41.04
CA VAL A 284 42.43 24.09 -39.77
C VAL A 284 42.41 25.05 -38.58
N LEU A 285 43.14 26.18 -38.64
CA LEU A 285 43.13 27.19 -37.59
C LEU A 285 41.77 27.88 -37.44
N VAL A 286 41.06 28.17 -38.53
CA VAL A 286 39.69 28.71 -38.48
C VAL A 286 38.70 27.65 -37.95
N CYS A 287 38.83 26.39 -38.37
CA CYS A 287 37.98 25.30 -37.83
C CYS A 287 38.25 25.05 -36.36
N VAL A 288 39.48 25.08 -35.88
CA VAL A 288 39.84 24.95 -34.46
C VAL A 288 39.35 26.15 -33.65
N ALA A 289 39.43 27.36 -34.16
CA ALA A 289 38.90 28.54 -33.48
C ALA A 289 37.36 28.53 -33.40
N LEU A 290 36.68 28.15 -34.48
CA LEU A 290 35.21 27.95 -34.48
C LEU A 290 34.76 26.80 -33.58
N TRP A 291 35.52 25.70 -33.53
CA TRP A 291 35.28 24.60 -32.65
C TRP A 291 35.50 25.00 -31.17
N GLY A 292 36.59 25.70 -30.88
CA GLY A 292 36.89 26.22 -29.54
C GLY A 292 35.82 27.20 -29.04
N SER A 293 35.30 28.09 -29.92
CA SER A 293 34.22 29.03 -29.55
C SER A 293 32.90 28.30 -29.25
N ARG A 294 32.59 27.22 -29.99
CA ARG A 294 31.41 26.38 -29.72
C ARG A 294 31.51 25.65 -28.38
N VAL A 295 32.67 25.07 -28.09
CA VAL A 295 32.92 24.40 -26.78
C VAL A 295 32.81 25.40 -25.63
N GLN A 296 33.38 26.61 -25.80
CA GLN A 296 33.29 27.64 -24.75
C GLN A 296 31.86 28.13 -24.53
N SER A 297 31.07 28.33 -25.59
CA SER A 297 29.66 28.73 -25.49
C SER A 297 28.80 27.62 -24.88
N TYR A 298 29.05 26.37 -25.22
CA TYR A 298 28.38 25.22 -24.62
C TYR A 298 28.65 25.14 -23.11
N ASN A 299 29.92 25.19 -22.70
CA ASN A 299 30.29 25.15 -21.27
C ASN A 299 29.73 26.37 -20.51
N LYS A 300 29.63 27.54 -21.16
CA LYS A 300 28.98 28.71 -20.57
C LYS A 300 27.47 28.49 -20.39
N GLY A 301 26.83 27.80 -21.34
CA GLY A 301 25.41 27.40 -21.24
C GLY A 301 25.16 26.45 -20.05
N LEU A 302 26.03 25.45 -19.87
CA LEU A 302 25.97 24.56 -18.72
C LEU A 302 26.13 25.30 -17.39
N ALA A 303 27.11 26.21 -17.30
CA ALA A 303 27.31 27.04 -16.11
C ALA A 303 26.09 27.93 -15.79
N TYR A 304 25.33 28.37 -16.79
CA TYR A 304 24.08 29.08 -16.58
C TYR A 304 22.98 28.14 -16.05
N ILE A 305 22.92 26.87 -16.47
CA ILE A 305 22.00 25.86 -15.89
C ILE A 305 22.35 25.64 -14.41
N GLU A 306 23.62 25.38 -14.11
CA GLU A 306 24.09 25.15 -12.72
C GLU A 306 23.82 26.36 -11.80
N SER A 307 23.86 27.60 -12.36
CA SER A 307 23.56 28.81 -11.59
C SER A 307 22.06 29.17 -11.51
N GLY A 308 21.16 28.35 -12.04
CA GLY A 308 19.71 28.64 -12.08
C GLY A 308 19.32 29.75 -13.10
N SER A 309 20.24 30.16 -13.98
CA SER A 309 20.00 31.23 -14.98
C SER A 309 19.43 30.65 -16.27
N TYR A 310 18.32 29.93 -16.21
CA TYR A 310 17.78 29.10 -17.29
C TYR A 310 17.46 29.84 -18.57
N GLN A 311 16.94 31.08 -18.50
CA GLN A 311 16.70 31.91 -19.69
C GLN A 311 18.01 32.29 -20.39
N GLN A 312 19.08 32.54 -19.63
CA GLN A 312 20.40 32.84 -20.20
C GLN A 312 21.07 31.60 -20.80
N ALA A 313 20.85 30.44 -20.15
CA ALA A 313 21.27 29.14 -20.66
C ALA A 313 20.63 28.87 -22.03
N LEU A 314 19.29 28.98 -22.12
CA LEU A 314 18.55 28.81 -23.38
C LEU A 314 19.03 29.73 -24.48
N ASN A 315 19.23 31.04 -24.18
CA ASN A 315 19.73 32.04 -25.14
C ASN A 315 21.15 31.74 -25.61
N THR A 316 21.97 31.08 -24.78
CA THR A 316 23.35 30.74 -25.10
C THR A 316 23.43 29.43 -25.88
N LEU A 317 22.75 28.38 -25.42
CA LEU A 317 22.79 27.06 -26.03
C LEU A 317 22.05 26.99 -27.37
N SER A 318 20.99 27.78 -27.57
CA SER A 318 20.25 27.84 -28.83
C SER A 318 21.09 28.33 -30.03
N LYS A 319 22.21 29.00 -29.78
CA LYS A 319 23.15 29.50 -30.81
C LYS A 319 24.27 28.50 -31.11
N VAL A 320 24.30 27.37 -30.40
CA VAL A 320 25.39 26.39 -30.45
C VAL A 320 24.84 25.06 -30.96
N ASN A 321 25.46 24.50 -31.98
CA ASN A 321 25.18 23.12 -32.40
C ASN A 321 26.39 22.26 -32.02
N TYR A 322 26.41 21.80 -30.76
CA TYR A 322 27.51 21.03 -30.20
C TYR A 322 26.98 20.07 -29.12
N LYS A 323 27.38 18.81 -29.18
CA LYS A 323 26.89 17.74 -28.29
C LYS A 323 25.35 17.73 -28.25
N ASP A 324 24.79 17.71 -27.03
CA ASP A 324 23.37 17.64 -26.68
C ASP A 324 22.69 19.01 -26.51
N SER A 325 23.31 20.08 -27.03
CA SER A 325 22.78 21.47 -26.89
C SER A 325 21.33 21.62 -27.37
N THR A 326 20.89 20.81 -28.35
CA THR A 326 19.52 20.84 -28.85
C THR A 326 18.56 20.24 -27.81
N ALA A 327 18.88 19.07 -27.23
CA ALA A 327 18.11 18.44 -26.18
C ALA A 327 18.02 19.35 -24.95
N LEU A 328 19.16 19.88 -24.49
CA LEU A 328 19.19 20.85 -23.37
C LEU A 328 18.33 22.10 -23.63
N CYS A 329 18.21 22.55 -24.87
CA CYS A 329 17.31 23.67 -25.21
C CYS A 329 15.83 23.27 -25.17
N GLU A 330 15.48 22.03 -25.46
CA GLU A 330 14.13 21.50 -25.32
C GLU A 330 13.77 21.37 -23.84
N ASP A 331 14.64 20.78 -23.02
CA ASP A 331 14.47 20.67 -21.59
C ASP A 331 14.32 22.04 -20.91
N LEU A 332 15.18 23.02 -21.28
CA LEU A 332 15.08 24.39 -20.77
C LEU A 332 13.77 25.10 -21.14
N ARG A 333 13.21 24.85 -22.33
CA ARG A 333 11.91 25.42 -22.72
C ARG A 333 10.79 24.80 -21.91
N THR A 334 10.81 23.48 -21.77
CA THR A 334 9.84 22.74 -20.98
C THR A 334 9.88 23.16 -19.51
N TYR A 335 11.08 23.33 -18.95
CA TYR A 335 11.27 23.81 -17.58
C TYR A 335 10.69 25.23 -17.37
N LEU A 336 11.01 26.17 -18.27
CA LEU A 336 10.49 27.55 -18.18
C LEU A 336 8.97 27.58 -18.33
N GLN A 337 8.39 26.72 -19.17
CA GLN A 337 6.94 26.58 -19.31
C GLN A 337 6.32 26.03 -18.02
N ALA A 338 6.94 25.03 -17.39
CA ALA A 338 6.47 24.48 -16.12
C ALA A 338 6.45 25.54 -15.00
N ILE A 339 7.50 26.37 -14.91
CA ILE A 339 7.56 27.49 -13.96
C ILE A 339 6.46 28.53 -14.24
N GLU A 340 6.13 28.79 -15.51
CA GLU A 340 5.04 29.71 -15.88
C GLU A 340 3.67 29.15 -15.44
N LEU A 341 3.40 27.86 -15.69
CA LEU A 341 2.18 27.19 -15.22
C LEU A 341 2.09 27.20 -13.70
N GLN A 342 3.18 26.87 -13.00
CA GLN A 342 3.22 26.91 -11.53
C GLN A 342 2.91 28.33 -11.01
N SER A 343 3.45 29.37 -11.65
CA SER A 343 3.21 30.77 -11.26
C SER A 343 1.77 31.21 -11.48
N SER A 344 1.06 30.60 -12.42
CA SER A 344 -0.36 30.82 -12.70
C SER A 344 -1.30 29.90 -11.91
N ALA A 345 -0.76 29.13 -10.94
CA ALA A 345 -1.45 28.15 -10.12
C ALA A 345 -2.04 26.95 -10.88
N ASP A 346 -1.61 26.71 -12.12
CA ASP A 346 -1.87 25.46 -12.83
C ASP A 346 -0.85 24.41 -12.38
N TYR A 347 -1.03 23.89 -11.18
CA TYR A 347 -0.10 22.95 -10.56
C TYR A 347 -0.12 21.57 -11.25
N GLU A 348 -1.26 21.14 -11.80
CA GLU A 348 -1.37 19.88 -12.53
C GLU A 348 -0.57 19.93 -13.85
N GLY A 349 -0.75 20.99 -14.64
CA GLY A 349 0.01 21.22 -15.85
C GLY A 349 1.51 21.37 -15.58
N ALA A 350 1.87 22.09 -14.52
CA ALA A 350 3.27 22.24 -14.10
C ALA A 350 3.88 20.89 -13.66
N ALA A 351 3.17 20.12 -12.86
CA ALA A 351 3.61 18.81 -12.38
C ALA A 351 3.91 17.85 -13.52
N ALA A 352 3.03 17.77 -14.53
CA ALA A 352 3.23 16.92 -15.69
C ALA A 352 4.50 17.29 -16.49
N LEU A 353 4.81 18.59 -16.60
CA LEU A 353 6.02 19.04 -17.28
C LEU A 353 7.28 18.79 -16.45
N PHE A 354 7.24 19.01 -15.13
CA PHE A 354 8.36 18.69 -14.24
C PHE A 354 8.63 17.19 -14.16
N GLU A 355 7.59 16.36 -14.19
CA GLU A 355 7.73 14.90 -14.24
C GLU A 355 8.43 14.45 -15.52
N ASN A 356 8.07 15.01 -16.68
CA ASN A 356 8.73 14.73 -17.96
C ASN A 356 10.21 15.16 -17.99
N LEU A 357 10.58 16.17 -17.23
CA LEU A 357 11.95 16.68 -17.12
C LEU A 357 12.83 15.82 -16.21
N GLY A 358 12.27 15.01 -15.34
CA GLY A 358 13.00 14.14 -14.42
C GLY A 358 14.00 14.92 -13.57
N ASP A 359 15.28 14.54 -13.66
CA ASP A 359 16.36 15.14 -12.87
C ASP A 359 16.94 16.44 -13.48
N PHE A 360 16.29 17.01 -14.51
CA PHE A 360 16.76 18.25 -15.09
C PHE A 360 16.62 19.42 -14.11
N ALA A 361 17.72 20.07 -13.78
CA ALA A 361 17.78 21.18 -12.82
C ALA A 361 17.20 20.78 -11.44
N ASP A 362 16.23 21.52 -10.94
CA ASP A 362 15.50 21.23 -9.70
C ASP A 362 14.06 20.73 -9.95
N SER A 363 13.78 20.19 -11.15
CA SER A 363 12.44 19.74 -11.57
C SER A 363 11.80 18.78 -10.56
N SER A 364 12.57 17.85 -10.01
CA SER A 364 12.07 16.91 -8.97
C SER A 364 11.57 17.63 -7.71
N SER A 365 12.26 18.71 -7.29
CA SER A 365 11.83 19.53 -6.16
C SER A 365 10.59 20.36 -6.48
N GLN A 366 10.52 20.93 -7.68
CA GLN A 366 9.37 21.70 -8.16
C GLN A 366 8.13 20.80 -8.33
N LEU A 367 8.32 19.59 -8.83
CA LEU A 367 7.25 18.56 -8.88
C LEU A 367 6.66 18.31 -7.49
N GLN A 368 7.49 18.12 -6.47
CA GLN A 368 7.02 17.91 -5.10
C GLN A 368 6.19 19.10 -4.60
N LEU A 369 6.61 20.32 -4.90
CA LEU A 369 5.85 21.53 -4.54
C LEU A 369 4.48 21.58 -5.24
N CYS A 370 4.43 21.23 -6.53
CA CYS A 370 3.17 21.15 -7.27
C CYS A 370 2.24 20.07 -6.70
N LEU A 371 2.74 18.87 -6.44
CA LEU A 371 1.96 17.77 -5.85
C LEU A 371 1.45 18.11 -4.46
N GLN A 372 2.24 18.82 -3.65
CA GLN A 372 1.79 19.31 -2.35
C GLN A 372 0.67 20.34 -2.48
N ALA A 373 0.77 21.26 -3.44
CA ALA A 373 -0.27 22.26 -3.71
C ALA A 373 -1.58 21.61 -4.16
N ILE A 374 -1.52 20.62 -5.08
CA ILE A 374 -2.67 19.82 -5.53
C ILE A 374 -3.32 19.09 -4.35
N SER A 375 -2.52 18.40 -3.54
CA SER A 375 -3.03 17.69 -2.36
C SER A 375 -3.70 18.61 -1.35
N THR A 376 -3.18 19.84 -1.18
CA THR A 376 -3.78 20.83 -0.28
C THR A 376 -5.11 21.35 -0.83
N ALA A 377 -5.19 21.62 -2.13
CA ALA A 377 -6.43 22.04 -2.79
C ALA A 377 -7.52 20.95 -2.74
N ASP A 378 -7.14 19.68 -2.90
CA ASP A 378 -8.06 18.56 -2.77
C ASP A 378 -8.62 18.42 -1.35
N LYS A 379 -7.76 18.54 -0.33
CA LYS A 379 -8.20 18.55 1.07
C LYS A 379 -9.13 19.69 1.39
N GLN A 380 -8.88 20.90 0.84
CA GLN A 380 -9.78 22.04 1.00
C GLN A 380 -11.15 21.76 0.39
N SER A 381 -11.19 21.20 -0.81
CA SER A 381 -12.45 20.83 -1.49
C SER A 381 -13.26 19.81 -0.68
N GLN A 382 -12.58 18.78 -0.12
CA GLN A 382 -13.22 17.80 0.75
C GLN A 382 -13.74 18.42 2.04
N TYR A 383 -12.99 19.35 2.65
CA TYR A 383 -13.39 20.08 3.86
C TYR A 383 -14.63 20.92 3.61
N ASP A 384 -14.69 21.66 2.50
CA ASP A 384 -15.84 22.48 2.12
C ASP A 384 -17.07 21.59 1.88
N THR A 385 -16.90 20.44 1.21
CA THR A 385 -17.96 19.45 1.03
C THR A 385 -18.48 18.90 2.37
N ALA A 386 -17.60 18.63 3.32
CA ALA A 386 -17.99 18.17 4.65
C ALA A 386 -18.75 19.28 5.43
N ALA A 387 -18.36 20.53 5.27
CA ALA A 387 -19.08 21.68 5.86
C ALA A 387 -20.49 21.83 5.27
N GLU A 388 -20.68 21.64 3.97
CA GLU A 388 -22.00 21.62 3.31
C GLU A 388 -22.89 20.49 3.85
N TYR A 389 -22.35 19.27 4.03
CA TYR A 389 -23.09 18.19 4.68
C TYR A 389 -23.50 18.53 6.11
N MET A 390 -22.63 19.19 6.86
CA MET A 390 -22.91 19.62 8.23
C MET A 390 -24.04 20.68 8.25
N GLU A 391 -24.03 21.65 7.33
CA GLU A 391 -25.09 22.64 7.19
C GLU A 391 -26.46 22.04 6.79
N SER A 392 -26.44 20.98 5.98
CA SER A 392 -27.64 20.23 5.60
C SER A 392 -28.12 19.23 6.66
N ALA A 393 -27.49 19.21 7.84
CA ALA A 393 -27.73 18.26 8.93
C ALA A 393 -27.45 16.78 8.58
N ASP A 394 -26.69 16.51 7.54
CA ASP A 394 -26.17 15.18 7.24
C ASP A 394 -24.85 14.94 7.99
N TYR A 395 -24.98 14.85 9.31
CA TYR A 395 -23.83 14.74 10.21
C TYR A 395 -23.02 13.45 9.99
N ALA A 396 -23.64 12.39 9.52
CA ALA A 396 -22.97 11.12 9.27
C ALA A 396 -21.96 11.24 8.11
N ASN A 397 -22.35 11.82 6.97
CA ASN A 397 -21.47 12.03 5.83
C ASN A 397 -20.43 13.13 6.14
N ALA A 398 -20.82 14.22 6.79
CA ALA A 398 -19.89 15.25 7.25
C ALA A 398 -18.78 14.65 8.12
N ARG A 399 -19.15 13.88 9.15
CA ARG A 399 -18.21 13.22 10.06
C ARG A 399 -17.24 12.29 9.33
N LYS A 400 -17.74 11.50 8.39
CA LYS A 400 -16.91 10.57 7.60
C LYS A 400 -15.80 11.31 6.85
N ILE A 401 -16.13 12.43 6.21
CA ILE A 401 -15.16 13.23 5.45
C ILE A 401 -14.20 13.95 6.42
N PHE A 402 -14.69 14.59 7.48
CA PHE A 402 -13.81 15.24 8.47
C PHE A 402 -12.83 14.24 9.12
N LEU A 403 -13.26 13.03 9.42
CA LEU A 403 -12.35 11.97 9.90
C LEU A 403 -11.30 11.58 8.86
N SER A 404 -11.61 11.61 7.56
CA SER A 404 -10.62 11.34 6.51
C SER A 404 -9.61 12.47 6.35
N LEU A 405 -9.99 13.70 6.66
CA LEU A 405 -9.14 14.90 6.61
C LEU A 405 -8.21 15.07 7.82
N ARG A 406 -8.51 14.44 8.94
CA ARG A 406 -7.70 14.37 10.19
C ARG A 406 -7.26 15.73 10.73
N ASP A 407 -5.94 16.00 10.60
CA ASP A 407 -5.29 17.22 11.13
C ASP A 407 -5.42 18.42 10.16
N TYR A 408 -6.23 18.29 9.10
CA TYR A 408 -6.47 19.39 8.19
C TYR A 408 -7.46 20.37 8.84
N GLU A 409 -7.02 21.61 9.05
CA GLU A 409 -7.79 22.66 9.75
C GLU A 409 -8.34 22.14 11.09
N ASP A 410 -9.62 22.35 11.38
CA ASP A 410 -10.30 21.89 12.58
C ASP A 410 -11.13 20.60 12.35
N SER A 411 -10.78 19.79 11.33
CA SER A 411 -11.56 18.62 10.92
C SER A 411 -11.80 17.62 12.06
N ALA A 412 -10.81 17.37 12.91
CA ALA A 412 -10.98 16.46 14.05
C ALA A 412 -12.05 16.99 15.02
N ALA A 413 -12.00 18.28 15.36
CA ALA A 413 -13.00 18.90 16.24
C ALA A 413 -14.39 18.93 15.61
N LYS A 414 -14.49 19.15 14.29
CA LYS A 414 -15.76 19.10 13.55
C LYS A 414 -16.32 17.68 13.45
N ALA A 415 -15.49 16.67 13.34
CA ALA A 415 -15.94 15.29 13.38
C ALA A 415 -16.59 14.92 14.74
N ASP A 416 -15.99 15.38 15.84
CA ASP A 416 -16.56 15.22 17.18
C ASP A 416 -17.86 16.02 17.34
N LEU A 417 -17.90 17.25 16.82
CA LEU A 417 -19.10 18.08 16.81
C LEU A 417 -20.24 17.41 16.01
N CYS A 418 -19.94 16.81 14.85
CA CYS A 418 -20.94 16.05 14.09
C CYS A 418 -21.51 14.89 14.90
N THR A 419 -20.69 14.19 15.68
CA THR A 419 -21.16 13.12 16.58
C THR A 419 -22.14 13.66 17.60
N HIS A 420 -21.81 14.76 18.23
CA HIS A 420 -22.67 15.42 19.21
C HIS A 420 -24.01 15.89 18.61
N LEU A 421 -23.96 16.56 17.46
CA LEU A 421 -25.16 17.06 16.78
C LEU A 421 -26.06 15.91 16.29
N GLN A 422 -25.48 14.79 15.87
CA GLN A 422 -26.22 13.58 15.49
C GLN A 422 -26.93 12.97 16.70
N GLN A 423 -26.25 12.85 17.84
CA GLN A 423 -26.85 12.35 19.08
C GLN A 423 -27.96 13.28 19.58
N GLU A 424 -27.76 14.59 19.51
CA GLU A 424 -28.76 15.58 19.87
C GLU A 424 -30.01 15.48 18.98
N ALA A 425 -29.82 15.35 17.67
CA ALA A 425 -30.94 15.17 16.72
C ALA A 425 -31.73 13.89 17.02
N GLN A 426 -31.07 12.77 17.23
CA GLN A 426 -31.68 11.49 17.60
C GLN A 426 -32.43 11.59 18.93
N TYR A 427 -31.83 12.23 19.95
CA TYR A 427 -32.48 12.45 21.22
C TYR A 427 -33.78 13.27 21.07
N ASN A 428 -33.72 14.36 20.30
CA ASN A 428 -34.90 15.16 20.00
C ASN A 428 -36.01 14.40 19.27
N ASP A 429 -35.64 13.48 18.39
CA ASP A 429 -36.60 12.62 17.70
C ASP A 429 -37.22 11.59 18.64
N ALA A 430 -36.45 11.02 19.55
CA ALA A 430 -36.98 10.18 20.63
C ALA A 430 -37.97 10.94 21.52
N VAL A 431 -37.65 12.17 21.91
CA VAL A 431 -38.57 13.05 22.69
C VAL A 431 -39.86 13.34 21.90
N LYS A 432 -39.78 13.52 20.58
CA LYS A 432 -40.99 13.72 19.74
C LYS A 432 -41.84 12.45 19.66
N ALA A 433 -41.22 11.28 19.56
CA ALA A 433 -41.92 9.99 19.55
C ALA A 433 -42.63 9.75 20.89
N GLU A 434 -41.94 9.96 22.01
CA GLU A 434 -42.49 9.86 23.36
C GLU A 434 -43.72 10.76 23.57
N LYS A 435 -43.63 12.03 23.14
CA LYS A 435 -44.77 12.97 23.21
C LYS A 435 -45.98 12.56 22.39
N LYS A 436 -45.79 11.69 21.38
CA LYS A 436 -46.87 11.13 20.55
C LYS A 436 -47.37 9.80 21.11
N ASN A 437 -46.85 9.32 22.23
CA ASN A 437 -47.07 8.02 22.82
C ASN A 437 -46.60 6.86 21.91
N ASP A 438 -45.67 7.13 20.97
CA ASP A 438 -44.97 6.12 20.19
C ASP A 438 -43.78 5.60 21.02
N TYR A 439 -44.12 4.84 22.05
CA TYR A 439 -43.12 4.38 23.02
C TYR A 439 -42.16 3.33 22.41
N GLU A 440 -42.60 2.59 21.40
CA GLU A 440 -41.72 1.67 20.71
C GLU A 440 -40.58 2.39 20.00
N ALA A 441 -40.91 3.38 19.18
CA ALA A 441 -39.91 4.18 18.48
C ALA A 441 -38.99 4.95 19.47
N ALA A 442 -39.59 5.53 20.53
CA ALA A 442 -38.85 6.28 21.52
C ALA A 442 -37.81 5.41 22.25
N TYR A 443 -38.22 4.25 22.79
CA TYR A 443 -37.29 3.42 23.54
C TYR A 443 -36.13 2.88 22.68
N ARG A 444 -36.39 2.57 21.39
CA ARG A 444 -35.35 2.10 20.48
C ARG A 444 -34.28 3.17 20.28
N ILE A 445 -34.69 4.40 19.99
CA ILE A 445 -33.76 5.51 19.78
C ILE A 445 -32.98 5.82 21.08
N TYR A 446 -33.66 5.89 22.24
CA TYR A 446 -32.99 6.11 23.51
C TYR A 446 -32.01 4.99 23.88
N ALA A 447 -32.34 3.74 23.58
CA ALA A 447 -31.46 2.60 23.81
C ALA A 447 -30.20 2.63 22.92
N GLU A 448 -30.32 3.11 21.67
CA GLU A 448 -29.18 3.30 20.77
C GLU A 448 -28.27 4.45 21.22
N LEU A 449 -28.82 5.49 21.87
CA LEU A 449 -28.09 6.63 22.42
C LEU A 449 -27.28 6.28 23.68
N GLY A 450 -27.61 5.20 24.39
CA GLY A 450 -26.89 4.74 25.57
C GLY A 450 -26.80 5.80 26.66
N ASP A 451 -25.56 6.15 27.06
CA ASP A 451 -25.32 7.09 28.16
C ASP A 451 -25.46 8.58 27.76
N TYR A 452 -26.00 8.87 26.58
CA TYR A 452 -26.22 10.26 26.15
C TYR A 452 -27.37 10.90 26.97
N LEU A 453 -27.07 11.95 27.72
CA LEU A 453 -28.01 12.62 28.62
C LEU A 453 -28.70 11.61 29.58
N ASP A 454 -30.06 11.62 29.61
CA ASP A 454 -30.88 10.71 30.40
C ASP A 454 -31.46 9.54 29.56
N SER A 455 -30.87 9.23 28.38
CA SER A 455 -31.41 8.27 27.42
C SER A 455 -31.59 6.88 28.02
N THR A 456 -30.66 6.40 28.84
CA THR A 456 -30.78 5.07 29.49
C THR A 456 -32.04 5.00 30.35
N ALA A 457 -32.30 6.00 31.20
CA ALA A 457 -33.47 6.02 32.07
C ALA A 457 -34.78 6.17 31.27
N ARG A 458 -34.76 7.02 30.22
CA ARG A 458 -35.92 7.16 29.33
C ARG A 458 -36.20 5.92 28.48
N ALA A 459 -35.17 5.21 28.09
CA ALA A 459 -35.34 3.94 27.38
C ALA A 459 -36.07 2.91 28.24
N GLU A 460 -35.73 2.81 29.53
CA GLU A 460 -36.42 1.92 30.48
C GLU A 460 -37.89 2.31 30.66
N GLU A 461 -38.16 3.62 30.90
CA GLU A 461 -39.53 4.14 31.04
C GLU A 461 -40.35 3.92 29.76
N CYS A 462 -39.84 4.31 28.58
CA CYS A 462 -40.56 4.12 27.32
C CYS A 462 -40.80 2.64 27.02
N ARG A 463 -39.85 1.75 27.35
CA ARG A 463 -40.01 0.30 27.18
C ARG A 463 -41.09 -0.26 28.09
N TYR A 464 -41.19 0.28 29.32
CA TYR A 464 -42.26 -0.09 30.24
C TYR A 464 -43.63 0.37 29.69
N GLN A 465 -43.75 1.60 29.27
CA GLN A 465 -44.99 2.13 28.68
C GLN A 465 -45.41 1.37 27.41
N TYR A 466 -44.44 0.99 26.57
CA TYR A 466 -44.69 0.16 25.38
C TYR A 466 -45.22 -1.22 25.76
N ALA A 467 -44.64 -1.84 26.79
CA ALA A 467 -45.11 -3.13 27.29
C ALA A 467 -46.55 -3.05 27.87
N VAL A 468 -46.91 -1.95 28.53
CA VAL A 468 -48.28 -1.66 28.97
C VAL A 468 -49.24 -1.53 27.79
N GLN A 469 -48.89 -0.79 26.76
CA GLN A 469 -49.69 -0.67 25.51
C GLN A 469 -49.92 -2.04 24.85
N LEU A 470 -48.89 -2.87 24.75
CA LEU A 470 -49.01 -4.23 24.21
C LEU A 470 -49.95 -5.12 25.04
N MET A 471 -49.90 -4.96 26.34
CA MET A 471 -50.80 -5.69 27.25
C MET A 471 -52.26 -5.24 27.06
N GLU A 472 -52.54 -3.94 26.90
CA GLU A 472 -53.86 -3.41 26.60
C GLU A 472 -54.40 -3.85 25.23
N GLN A 473 -53.48 -4.07 24.25
CA GLN A 473 -53.82 -4.60 22.93
C GLN A 473 -54.05 -6.12 22.88
N GLY A 474 -53.81 -6.82 24.00
CA GLY A 474 -53.89 -8.29 24.09
C GLY A 474 -52.65 -9.03 23.61
N GLU A 475 -51.56 -8.30 23.29
CA GLU A 475 -50.27 -8.84 22.84
C GLU A 475 -49.44 -9.37 24.03
N TYR A 476 -50.06 -10.20 24.90
CA TYR A 476 -49.51 -10.59 26.19
C TYR A 476 -48.12 -11.25 26.12
N LYS A 477 -47.87 -12.07 25.10
CA LYS A 477 -46.55 -12.73 24.92
C LYS A 477 -45.43 -11.74 24.65
N THR A 478 -45.70 -10.76 23.80
CA THR A 478 -44.73 -9.67 23.46
C THR A 478 -44.54 -8.75 24.66
N ALA A 479 -45.62 -8.33 25.32
CA ALA A 479 -45.55 -7.51 26.52
C ALA A 479 -44.69 -8.15 27.62
N ARG A 480 -44.89 -9.46 27.85
CA ARG A 480 -44.10 -10.22 28.84
C ARG A 480 -42.61 -10.17 28.56
N ILE A 481 -42.19 -10.27 27.29
CA ILE A 481 -40.76 -10.21 26.94
C ILE A 481 -40.18 -8.84 27.31
N HIS A 482 -40.88 -7.76 27.04
CA HIS A 482 -40.44 -6.42 27.39
C HIS A 482 -40.37 -6.21 28.91
N PHE A 483 -41.40 -6.63 29.66
CA PHE A 483 -41.38 -6.57 31.14
C PHE A 483 -40.21 -7.39 31.73
N LEU A 484 -39.99 -8.63 31.25
CA LEU A 484 -38.86 -9.43 31.73
C LEU A 484 -37.51 -8.82 31.49
N SER A 485 -37.36 -8.10 30.36
CA SER A 485 -36.09 -7.45 30.04
C SER A 485 -35.82 -6.20 30.88
N LEU A 486 -36.83 -5.59 31.48
CA LEU A 486 -36.73 -4.47 32.42
C LEU A 486 -36.31 -4.93 33.84
N GLY A 487 -36.40 -6.21 34.12
CA GLY A 487 -35.91 -6.80 35.37
C GLY A 487 -36.59 -6.27 36.61
N ALA A 488 -35.93 -5.42 37.39
CA ALA A 488 -36.45 -4.84 38.64
C ALA A 488 -37.04 -3.43 38.48
N TYR A 489 -37.27 -2.99 37.26
CA TYR A 489 -37.86 -1.69 36.98
C TYR A 489 -39.35 -1.69 37.30
N GLU A 490 -39.80 -0.76 38.17
CA GLU A 490 -41.18 -0.64 38.62
C GLU A 490 -41.78 -2.02 39.01
N ASP A 491 -43.01 -2.32 38.62
CA ASP A 491 -43.72 -3.59 38.84
C ASP A 491 -43.56 -4.58 37.67
N SER A 492 -42.53 -4.44 36.85
CA SER A 492 -42.31 -5.24 35.62
C SER A 492 -42.34 -6.73 35.83
N LYS A 493 -41.85 -7.22 36.98
CA LYS A 493 -41.90 -8.67 37.32
C LYS A 493 -43.33 -9.15 37.54
N ASP A 494 -44.14 -8.35 38.23
CA ASP A 494 -45.52 -8.70 38.53
C ASP A 494 -46.37 -8.64 37.24
N LYS A 495 -46.17 -7.64 36.42
CA LYS A 495 -46.81 -7.52 35.09
C LYS A 495 -46.40 -8.62 34.13
N ALA A 496 -45.16 -9.07 34.17
CA ALA A 496 -44.70 -10.20 33.36
C ALA A 496 -45.42 -11.50 33.74
N ALA A 497 -45.68 -11.72 35.04
CA ALA A 497 -46.47 -12.86 35.55
C ALA A 497 -47.95 -12.71 35.14
N GLU A 498 -48.54 -11.53 35.28
CA GLU A 498 -49.90 -11.22 34.82
C GLU A 498 -50.09 -11.48 33.34
N CYS A 499 -49.13 -11.06 32.50
CA CYS A 499 -49.14 -11.36 31.07
C CYS A 499 -49.11 -12.87 30.77
N GLU A 500 -48.38 -13.66 31.54
CA GLU A 500 -48.35 -15.11 31.39
C GLU A 500 -49.71 -15.74 31.67
N ASP A 501 -50.36 -15.33 32.75
CA ASP A 501 -51.70 -15.78 33.12
C ASP A 501 -52.75 -15.40 32.06
N LEU A 502 -52.73 -14.18 31.57
CA LEU A 502 -53.63 -13.69 30.54
C LEU A 502 -53.39 -14.39 29.18
N ALA A 503 -52.13 -14.65 28.80
CA ALA A 503 -51.81 -15.39 27.60
C ALA A 503 -52.31 -16.83 27.63
N ASN A 504 -52.27 -17.48 28.82
CA ASN A 504 -52.79 -18.83 29.04
C ASN A 504 -54.33 -18.87 28.99
N GLN A 505 -55.01 -17.83 29.47
CA GLN A 505 -56.47 -17.70 29.41
C GLN A 505 -56.98 -17.38 27.99
N ALA A 506 -56.19 -16.64 27.19
CA ALA A 506 -56.54 -16.27 25.83
C ALA A 506 -56.32 -17.37 24.79
N THR A 507 -55.75 -18.51 25.16
CA THR A 507 -55.68 -19.71 24.31
C THR A 507 -57.01 -20.46 24.39
N PRO A 508 -57.88 -20.48 23.35
CA PRO A 508 -59.20 -21.14 23.42
C PRO A 508 -59.05 -22.65 23.49
N GLU A 509 -59.89 -23.31 24.37
CA GLU A 509 -60.26 -24.73 24.34
C GLU A 509 -60.89 -25.15 23.01
N THR A 510 -60.19 -25.10 21.87
CA THR A 510 -60.66 -25.54 20.54
C THR A 510 -59.95 -26.77 20.00
N ALA A 511 -59.21 -27.49 20.85
CA ALA A 511 -58.50 -28.72 20.45
C ALA A 511 -59.11 -30.02 20.98
N GLN A 512 -60.33 -30.02 21.59
CA GLN A 512 -60.94 -31.23 22.12
C GLN A 512 -62.30 -31.64 21.54
N LYS A 513 -62.62 -31.24 20.32
CA LYS A 513 -63.90 -31.66 19.68
C LYS A 513 -63.76 -32.14 18.24
N GLU A 514 -62.76 -32.88 17.88
CA GLU A 514 -62.74 -33.69 16.66
C GLU A 514 -61.90 -34.97 16.82
N ALA A 515 -62.34 -35.83 17.71
CA ALA A 515 -61.91 -37.22 17.75
C ALA A 515 -63.06 -38.12 18.29
N SER A 516 -64.13 -38.23 17.51
CA SER A 516 -65.05 -39.37 17.67
C SER A 516 -65.05 -40.16 16.36
N PRO A 517 -64.77 -41.46 16.37
CA PRO A 517 -64.69 -42.26 15.16
C PRO A 517 -66.13 -42.57 14.67
N LYS A 518 -66.41 -42.16 13.43
CA LYS A 518 -67.59 -42.67 12.68
C LYS A 518 -67.36 -44.15 12.39
N THR A 519 -68.04 -45.01 13.13
CA THR A 519 -68.28 -46.40 12.76
C THR A 519 -68.94 -46.46 11.39
N LYS A 520 -68.37 -47.19 10.48
CA LYS A 520 -69.03 -47.68 9.26
C LYS A 520 -70.11 -48.70 9.67
N SER A 521 -71.34 -48.56 9.18
CA SER A 521 -72.25 -49.63 8.98
C SER A 521 -72.64 -49.68 7.51
N ASP A 522 -72.51 -50.89 6.98
CA ASP A 522 -72.80 -51.43 5.68
C ASP A 522 -74.18 -50.97 5.10
N GLU A 523 -74.20 -50.67 3.83
CA GLU A 523 -74.89 -51.33 2.72
C GLU A 523 -74.46 -50.75 1.36
#